data_0937fde9113167929e89522308beb615
#
_entry.id   0937fde9113167929e89522308beb615
#
_cell.length_a   1.000
_cell.length_b   1.000
_cell.length_c   1.000
_cell.angle_alpha   90.00
_cell.angle_beta   90.00
_cell.angle_gamma   90.00
#
_symmetry.space_group_name_H-M   'P 1'
#
loop_
_entity.id
_entity.type
_entity.pdbx_description
1 polymer ?
#
loop_
_entity_poly.entity_id
_entity_poly.type
_entity_poly.pdbx_seq_one_letter_code
_entity_poly.pdbx_strand_id
1 'polypeptide(L)'
;KLGVDRKYLAAGYPGSRRHWPEAEAAIAAAVRTKTRDEWAAIFEGTDACVAPVLSLGEAARHPHNVARDSFITVNGVEQHAPAPRFSRSTAAPVQAPHPAGADSDEVLAEAGFSATEIEQLRAAGGLA
;
A
#
# COMPACT_ATOMS: atom_id res chain seq x y z
N LYS A 1 25.45 12.71 -4.69
CA LYS A 1 24.80 13.17 -3.45
C LYS A 1 25.13 12.29 -2.26
N LEU A 2 25.21 10.96 -2.46
CA LEU A 2 25.52 9.99 -1.39
C LEU A 2 26.98 10.07 -0.88
N GLY A 3 27.91 10.62 -1.67
CA GLY A 3 29.32 10.76 -1.29
C GLY A 3 30.13 9.45 -1.31
N VAL A 4 29.56 8.36 -1.82
CA VAL A 4 30.25 7.06 -1.95
C VAL A 4 31.21 7.10 -3.12
N ASP A 5 32.41 6.49 -2.96
CA ASP A 5 33.45 6.44 -3.98
C ASP A 5 32.92 5.74 -5.26
N ARG A 6 33.18 6.38 -6.40
CA ARG A 6 32.78 5.86 -7.74
C ARG A 6 33.38 4.51 -8.07
N LYS A 7 34.47 4.10 -7.40
CA LYS A 7 35.04 2.74 -7.59
C LYS A 7 34.02 1.63 -7.34
N TYR A 8 33.06 1.85 -6.40
CA TYR A 8 31.99 0.89 -6.11
C TYR A 8 30.94 0.83 -7.21
N LEU A 9 30.79 1.91 -7.99
CA LEU A 9 29.90 1.97 -9.14
C LEU A 9 30.55 1.36 -10.39
N ALA A 10 31.89 1.48 -10.49
CA ALA A 10 32.67 0.99 -11.62
C ALA A 10 32.94 -0.53 -11.56
N ALA A 11 32.69 -1.17 -10.44
CA ALA A 11 32.89 -2.61 -10.25
C ALA A 11 31.98 -3.50 -11.14
N GLY A 12 31.27 -2.90 -12.10
CA GLY A 12 30.53 -3.59 -13.15
C GLY A 12 29.30 -4.32 -12.65
N TYR A 13 28.17 -3.66 -12.72
CA TYR A 13 26.90 -4.35 -12.66
C TYR A 13 26.71 -5.12 -13.98
N PRO A 14 26.49 -6.43 -13.97
CA PRO A 14 26.32 -7.42 -12.89
C PRO A 14 27.54 -8.33 -12.62
N GLY A 15 28.74 -7.92 -13.02
CA GLY A 15 29.87 -8.86 -13.25
C GLY A 15 30.70 -9.23 -12.03
N SER A 16 30.58 -8.60 -10.87
CA SER A 16 31.47 -8.93 -9.75
C SER A 16 30.78 -8.96 -8.40
N ARG A 17 29.92 -9.94 -8.20
CA ARG A 17 29.25 -10.23 -6.91
C ARG A 17 30.20 -10.28 -5.72
N ARG A 18 31.48 -10.63 -5.93
CA ARG A 18 32.51 -10.66 -4.88
C ARG A 18 32.77 -9.29 -4.25
N HIS A 19 32.47 -8.18 -4.96
CA HIS A 19 32.67 -6.82 -4.46
C HIS A 19 31.40 -6.20 -3.86
N TRP A 20 30.26 -6.87 -3.97
CA TRP A 20 29.00 -6.36 -3.41
C TRP A 20 29.04 -6.14 -1.91
N PRO A 21 29.59 -7.03 -1.07
CA PRO A 21 29.64 -6.79 0.37
C PRO A 21 30.40 -5.51 0.74
N GLU A 22 31.50 -5.18 0.03
CA GLU A 22 32.24 -3.94 0.26
C GLU A 22 31.43 -2.70 -0.16
N ALA A 23 30.80 -2.77 -1.34
CA ALA A 23 29.94 -1.68 -1.84
C ALA A 23 28.72 -1.46 -0.95
N GLU A 24 28.05 -2.53 -0.52
CA GLU A 24 26.93 -2.51 0.42
C GLU A 24 27.33 -1.86 1.76
N ALA A 25 28.46 -2.25 2.31
CA ALA A 25 28.97 -1.68 3.56
C ALA A 25 29.24 -0.17 3.43
N ALA A 26 29.84 0.27 2.30
CA ALA A 26 30.12 1.68 2.04
C ALA A 26 28.83 2.50 1.87
N ILE A 27 27.85 1.98 1.14
CA ILE A 27 26.53 2.60 0.95
C ILE A 27 25.80 2.67 2.29
N ALA A 28 25.77 1.57 3.04
CA ALA A 28 25.11 1.52 4.34
C ALA A 28 25.75 2.50 5.34
N ALA A 29 27.08 2.63 5.35
CA ALA A 29 27.77 3.62 6.16
C ALA A 29 27.37 5.05 5.81
N ALA A 30 27.30 5.37 4.51
CA ALA A 30 26.86 6.68 4.04
C ALA A 30 25.40 6.96 4.42
N VAL A 31 24.49 5.99 4.19
CA VAL A 31 23.06 6.14 4.51
C VAL A 31 22.83 6.36 6.00
N ARG A 32 23.58 5.71 6.89
CA ARG A 32 23.48 5.88 8.34
C ARG A 32 23.85 7.29 8.85
N THR A 33 24.45 8.13 8.03
CA THR A 33 24.84 9.50 8.43
C THR A 33 23.66 10.46 8.56
N LYS A 34 22.48 10.08 8.06
CA LYS A 34 21.28 10.93 8.08
C LYS A 34 20.05 10.08 8.31
N THR A 35 18.98 10.72 8.73
CA THR A 35 17.66 10.13 8.86
C THR A 35 17.05 9.86 7.48
N ARG A 36 16.01 9.02 7.44
CA ARG A 36 15.20 8.74 6.25
C ARG A 36 14.68 10.04 5.61
N ASP A 37 14.17 10.95 6.43
CA ASP A 37 13.52 12.18 5.95
C ASP A 37 14.54 13.20 5.43
N GLU A 38 15.71 13.29 6.04
CA GLU A 38 16.83 14.09 5.52
C GLU A 38 17.30 13.56 4.17
N TRP A 39 17.41 12.25 4.01
CA TRP A 39 17.74 11.65 2.71
C TRP A 39 16.64 11.86 1.68
N ALA A 40 15.38 11.74 2.05
CA ALA A 40 14.25 12.00 1.17
C ALA A 40 14.32 13.43 0.61
N ALA A 41 14.54 14.44 1.47
CA ALA A 41 14.69 15.83 1.05
C ALA A 41 15.90 16.08 0.12
N ILE A 42 17.03 15.39 0.37
CA ILE A 42 18.23 15.52 -0.49
C ILE A 42 17.99 14.97 -1.90
N PHE A 43 17.17 13.93 -2.03
CA PHE A 43 16.88 13.27 -3.30
C PHE A 43 15.62 13.77 -3.99
N GLU A 44 14.79 14.55 -3.31
CA GLU A 44 13.58 15.13 -3.88
C GLU A 44 13.88 15.92 -5.17
N GLY A 45 13.04 15.76 -6.18
CA GLY A 45 13.21 16.39 -7.49
C GLY A 45 14.41 15.92 -8.29
N THR A 46 15.05 14.81 -7.93
CA THR A 46 16.17 14.23 -8.69
C THR A 46 15.77 12.93 -9.38
N ASP A 47 16.48 12.56 -10.44
CA ASP A 47 16.32 11.30 -11.17
C ASP A 47 17.12 10.15 -10.49
N ALA A 48 17.01 10.05 -9.16
CA ALA A 48 17.79 9.08 -8.39
C ALA A 48 17.02 7.79 -8.05
N CYS A 49 15.75 7.70 -8.41
CA CYS A 49 14.86 6.57 -8.08
C CYS A 49 14.87 6.23 -6.57
N VAL A 50 14.94 7.23 -5.71
CA VAL A 50 14.96 7.10 -4.25
C VAL A 50 13.65 7.61 -3.67
N ALA A 51 13.03 6.82 -2.81
CA ALA A 51 11.84 7.20 -2.07
C ALA A 51 11.91 6.72 -0.62
N PRO A 52 11.30 7.44 0.33
CA PRO A 52 11.24 7.00 1.71
C PRO A 52 10.34 5.75 1.85
N VAL A 53 10.76 4.79 2.65
CA VAL A 53 9.88 3.70 3.11
C VAL A 53 9.06 4.23 4.27
N LEU A 54 7.74 4.26 4.10
CA LEU A 54 6.79 4.81 5.05
C LEU A 54 6.12 3.69 5.87
N SER A 55 5.78 3.98 7.10
CA SER A 55 4.82 3.16 7.85
C SER A 55 3.40 3.35 7.28
N LEU A 56 2.48 2.43 7.59
CA LEU A 56 1.08 2.54 7.15
C LEU A 56 0.43 3.87 7.57
N GLY A 57 0.68 4.30 8.82
CA GLY A 57 0.12 5.57 9.31
C GLY A 57 0.74 6.82 8.67
N GLU A 58 1.97 6.75 8.18
CA GLU A 58 2.63 7.85 7.45
C GLU A 58 2.17 7.91 6.00
N ALA A 59 1.88 6.75 5.40
CA ALA A 59 1.54 6.65 3.97
C ALA A 59 0.32 7.52 3.60
N ALA A 60 -0.73 7.49 4.43
CA ALA A 60 -1.94 8.28 4.19
C ALA A 60 -1.71 9.80 4.26
N ARG A 61 -0.70 10.23 5.02
CA ARG A 61 -0.35 11.65 5.21
C ARG A 61 0.77 12.14 4.30
N HIS A 62 1.39 11.24 3.55
CA HIS A 62 2.48 11.62 2.65
C HIS A 62 1.96 12.56 1.55
N PRO A 63 2.64 13.70 1.28
CA PRO A 63 2.16 14.73 0.34
C PRO A 63 1.77 14.20 -1.03
N HIS A 64 2.52 13.24 -1.58
CA HIS A 64 2.19 12.60 -2.85
C HIS A 64 0.85 11.85 -2.79
N ASN A 65 0.60 11.10 -1.71
CA ASN A 65 -0.62 10.32 -1.56
C ASN A 65 -1.83 11.21 -1.28
N VAL A 66 -1.63 12.30 -0.52
CA VAL A 66 -2.66 13.33 -0.30
C VAL A 66 -3.02 14.03 -1.59
N ALA A 67 -2.03 14.49 -2.38
CA ALA A 67 -2.26 15.17 -3.66
C ALA A 67 -2.95 14.27 -4.69
N ARG A 68 -2.87 12.95 -4.53
CA ARG A 68 -3.52 11.97 -5.42
C ARG A 68 -4.81 11.38 -4.85
N ASP A 69 -5.27 11.81 -3.69
CA ASP A 69 -6.41 11.21 -2.99
C ASP A 69 -6.30 9.68 -2.95
N SER A 70 -5.10 9.18 -2.60
CA SER A 70 -4.82 7.74 -2.59
C SER A 70 -5.50 7.00 -1.44
N PHE A 71 -5.94 7.74 -0.42
CA PHE A 71 -6.69 7.25 0.74
C PHE A 71 -7.99 8.03 0.89
N ILE A 72 -9.00 7.35 1.40
CA ILE A 72 -10.33 7.90 1.69
C ILE A 72 -10.77 7.44 3.08
N THR A 73 -11.68 8.18 3.68
CA THR A 73 -12.30 7.79 4.96
C THR A 73 -13.76 7.43 4.71
N VAL A 74 -14.15 6.21 5.08
CA VAL A 74 -15.52 5.71 4.99
C VAL A 74 -15.98 5.29 6.39
N ASN A 75 -17.01 5.93 6.92
CA ASN A 75 -17.51 5.72 8.28
C ASN A 75 -16.42 5.76 9.37
N GLY A 76 -15.46 6.71 9.24
CA GLY A 76 -14.37 6.87 10.20
C GLY A 76 -13.20 5.91 10.02
N VAL A 77 -13.26 4.99 9.06
CA VAL A 77 -12.17 4.07 8.71
C VAL A 77 -11.39 4.59 7.52
N GLU A 78 -10.09 4.84 7.71
CA GLU A 78 -9.18 5.20 6.63
C GLU A 78 -8.83 3.96 5.81
N GLN A 79 -8.99 4.05 4.49
CA GLN A 79 -8.71 2.96 3.56
C GLN A 79 -8.24 3.47 2.20
N HIS A 80 -7.75 2.59 1.36
CA HIS A 80 -7.31 2.96 0.01
C HIS A 80 -8.49 3.40 -0.85
N ALA A 81 -8.26 4.44 -1.66
CA ALA A 81 -9.19 4.81 -2.72
C ALA A 81 -9.20 3.74 -3.83
N PRO A 82 -10.30 3.59 -4.58
CA PRO A 82 -10.35 2.68 -5.71
C PRO A 82 -9.25 2.96 -6.75
N ALA A 83 -8.60 1.89 -7.20
CA ALA A 83 -7.59 1.92 -8.25
C ALA A 83 -7.77 0.70 -9.18
N PRO A 84 -7.42 0.84 -10.48
CA PRO A 84 -6.93 2.02 -11.19
C PRO A 84 -8.01 3.09 -11.42
N ARG A 85 -7.58 4.33 -11.73
CA ARG A 85 -8.48 5.41 -12.10
C ARG A 85 -8.62 5.46 -13.61
N PHE A 86 -9.82 5.30 -14.11
CA PHE A 86 -10.12 5.31 -15.54
C PHE A 86 -10.56 6.71 -15.99
N SER A 87 -10.28 7.06 -17.24
CA SER A 87 -10.66 8.37 -17.81
C SER A 87 -12.14 8.49 -18.14
N ARG A 88 -12.86 7.38 -18.35
CA ARG A 88 -14.26 7.37 -18.78
C ARG A 88 -15.20 6.62 -17.83
N SER A 89 -14.67 5.69 -17.02
CA SER A 89 -15.46 4.90 -16.08
C SER A 89 -15.22 5.39 -14.66
N THR A 90 -16.27 5.59 -13.90
CA THR A 90 -16.17 5.90 -12.47
C THR A 90 -16.26 4.60 -11.68
N ALA A 91 -15.35 4.40 -10.75
CA ALA A 91 -15.46 3.28 -9.81
C ALA A 91 -16.71 3.43 -8.94
N ALA A 92 -17.33 2.31 -8.58
CA ALA A 92 -18.43 2.34 -7.63
C ALA A 92 -17.98 2.98 -6.29
N PRO A 93 -18.87 3.68 -5.59
CA PRO A 93 -18.57 4.20 -4.27
C PRO A 93 -18.11 3.08 -3.33
N VAL A 94 -17.06 3.33 -2.58
CA VAL A 94 -16.60 2.39 -1.55
C VAL A 94 -17.60 2.39 -0.41
N GLN A 95 -18.08 1.21 -0.05
CA GLN A 95 -19.00 1.03 1.05
C GLN A 95 -18.25 0.71 2.35
N ALA A 96 -18.84 1.03 3.47
CA ALA A 96 -18.32 0.62 4.76
C ALA A 96 -18.36 -0.92 4.89
N PRO A 97 -17.42 -1.52 5.59
CA PRO A 97 -17.52 -2.93 5.91
C PRO A 97 -18.76 -3.19 6.77
N HIS A 98 -19.51 -4.22 6.43
CA HIS A 98 -20.66 -4.68 7.21
C HIS A 98 -20.20 -5.65 8.30
N PRO A 99 -20.92 -5.75 9.41
CA PRO A 99 -20.72 -6.83 10.39
C PRO A 99 -20.85 -8.19 9.73
N ALA A 100 -20.15 -9.18 10.25
CA ALA A 100 -20.27 -10.55 9.75
C ALA A 100 -21.73 -11.02 9.81
N GLY A 101 -22.22 -11.61 8.72
CA GLY A 101 -23.60 -12.09 8.62
C GLY A 101 -24.67 -11.05 8.24
N ALA A 102 -24.34 -9.77 8.17
CA ALA A 102 -25.32 -8.71 7.87
C ALA A 102 -26.01 -8.89 6.50
N ASP A 103 -25.31 -9.42 5.53
CA ASP A 103 -25.80 -9.59 4.15
C ASP A 103 -26.31 -11.02 3.87
N SER A 104 -26.36 -11.90 4.88
CA SER A 104 -26.68 -13.32 4.72
C SER A 104 -28.03 -13.54 4.07
N ASP A 105 -29.05 -12.80 4.47
CA ASP A 105 -30.42 -12.94 3.95
C ASP A 105 -30.49 -12.55 2.48
N GLU A 106 -29.86 -11.42 2.12
CA GLU A 106 -29.81 -10.92 0.75
C GLU A 106 -29.09 -11.90 -0.18
N VAL A 107 -27.91 -12.36 0.23
CA VAL A 107 -27.08 -13.31 -0.54
C VAL A 107 -27.82 -14.63 -0.74
N LEU A 108 -28.51 -15.15 0.28
CA LEU A 108 -29.29 -16.39 0.16
C LEU A 108 -30.53 -16.22 -0.72
N ALA A 109 -31.21 -15.09 -0.61
CA ALA A 109 -32.34 -14.77 -1.48
C ALA A 109 -31.92 -14.68 -2.96
N GLU A 110 -30.78 -14.02 -3.25
CA GLU A 110 -30.20 -13.98 -4.59
C GLU A 110 -29.79 -15.37 -5.10
N ALA A 111 -29.35 -16.25 -4.20
CA ALA A 111 -29.05 -17.65 -4.53
C ALA A 111 -30.29 -18.53 -4.74
N GLY A 112 -31.50 -17.97 -4.56
CA GLY A 112 -32.77 -18.64 -4.83
C GLY A 112 -33.44 -19.27 -3.62
N PHE A 113 -32.94 -19.06 -2.39
CA PHE A 113 -33.59 -19.52 -1.18
C PHE A 113 -34.82 -18.66 -0.88
N SER A 114 -35.91 -19.32 -0.50
CA SER A 114 -37.10 -18.63 -0.01
C SER A 114 -36.89 -18.09 1.41
N ALA A 115 -37.67 -17.09 1.82
CA ALA A 115 -37.61 -16.56 3.17
C ALA A 115 -37.82 -17.63 4.25
N THR A 116 -38.67 -18.63 3.96
CA THR A 116 -38.90 -19.76 4.88
C THR A 116 -37.67 -20.65 5.04
N GLU A 117 -36.97 -20.93 3.95
CA GLU A 117 -35.73 -21.72 4.00
C GLU A 117 -34.60 -20.99 4.73
N ILE A 118 -34.49 -19.68 4.52
CA ILE A 118 -33.52 -18.84 5.23
C ILE A 118 -33.78 -18.87 6.74
N GLU A 119 -35.04 -18.74 7.14
CA GLU A 119 -35.41 -18.80 8.56
C GLU A 119 -35.14 -20.20 9.16
N GLN A 120 -35.39 -21.26 8.40
CA GLN A 120 -35.04 -22.62 8.84
C GLN A 120 -33.52 -22.80 9.02
N LEU A 121 -32.72 -22.26 8.11
CA LEU A 121 -31.26 -22.28 8.23
C LEU A 121 -30.80 -21.52 9.48
N ARG A 122 -31.41 -20.36 9.76
CA ARG A 122 -31.11 -19.57 10.97
C ARG A 122 -31.49 -20.35 12.24
N ALA A 123 -32.68 -20.94 12.29
CA ALA A 123 -33.13 -21.75 13.41
C ALA A 123 -32.27 -22.99 13.66
N ALA A 124 -31.68 -23.55 12.61
CA ALA A 124 -30.74 -24.66 12.69
C ALA A 124 -29.31 -24.24 13.08
N GLY A 125 -29.04 -22.95 13.28
CA GLY A 125 -27.72 -22.43 13.60
C GLY A 125 -26.75 -22.39 12.41
N GLY A 126 -27.25 -22.47 11.18
CA GLY A 126 -26.48 -22.36 9.95
C GLY A 126 -26.15 -20.92 9.55
N LEU A 127 -26.78 -19.92 10.17
CA LEU A 127 -26.56 -18.49 9.97
C LEU A 127 -26.22 -17.81 11.29
N ALA A 128 -25.25 -16.88 11.24
CA ALA A 128 -24.88 -16.02 12.37
C ALA A 128 -25.87 -14.85 12.52
#